data_f41883957ca00a8d4370942e6a595221
#
_entry.id   f41883957ca00a8d4370942e6a595221
#
_cell.length_a   1.000
_cell.length_b   1.000
_cell.length_c   1.000
_cell.angle_alpha   90.00
_cell.angle_beta   90.00
_cell.angle_gamma   90.00
#
_symmetry.space_group_name_H-M   'P 1'
#
loop_
_entity.id
_entity.type
_entity.pdbx_description
1 polymer ?
#
loop_
_entity_poly.entity_id
_entity_poly.type
_entity_poly.pdbx_seq_one_letter_code
_entity_poly.pdbx_strand_id
1 'polypeptide(L)'
;MDERDKRLLNLTQEGFPLVTRPFEALGLPLGLTEAEVLGRIVDLKRQEIIRQIGGIFDTQSLGYKSSLVAMRVPPVRVDEAAAVVSDHPGVSHNYQRNHAFNLWFTVAVPSTCDLAWTVDRLHETAGAESTRILPTLRLFKIGVRLDMEGKSGAERVESARGGYSETNRPKASKDGLSPLSIAVCRELQEDFPLVAEPYAPMAQRIGIPESRLFEVAREMQSQGYLRRVAAVLHHHAAGYRSNAMGVWVVPSERAEEVGRLMASFNGVSHCYLRPTYPDWPYSIFTMVHGQKANDCQEIVDAISAATGITEYSLLYSTKQYKKIRLKYFTPDLDEWEARARRSLESVSAASFALPTGRPS
;
A
#
# COMPACT_ATOMS: atom_id res chain seq x y z
N MET A 1 -10.92 24.69 3.38
CA MET A 1 -11.50 23.75 2.39
C MET A 1 -12.99 24.04 2.25
N ASP A 2 -13.43 24.48 1.08
CA ASP A 2 -14.84 24.78 0.77
C ASP A 2 -15.55 23.58 0.09
N GLU A 3 -16.84 23.72 -0.25
CA GLU A 3 -17.60 22.64 -0.91
C GLU A 3 -17.08 22.33 -2.32
N ARG A 4 -16.51 23.29 -3.04
CA ARG A 4 -15.88 23.04 -4.35
C ARG A 4 -14.61 22.23 -4.21
N ASP A 5 -13.81 22.47 -3.14
CA ASP A 5 -12.63 21.66 -2.83
C ASP A 5 -13.00 20.22 -2.54
N LYS A 6 -14.05 19.98 -1.74
CA LYS A 6 -14.54 18.64 -1.43
C LYS A 6 -14.99 17.88 -2.69
N ARG A 7 -15.73 18.55 -3.56
CA ARG A 7 -16.16 17.96 -4.84
C ARG A 7 -14.98 17.71 -5.77
N LEU A 8 -14.01 18.62 -5.85
CA LEU A 8 -12.79 18.45 -6.64
C LEU A 8 -11.96 17.26 -6.12
N LEU A 9 -11.82 17.13 -4.80
CA LEU A 9 -11.15 15.98 -4.18
C LEU A 9 -11.86 14.66 -4.50
N ASN A 10 -13.19 14.62 -4.47
CA ASN A 10 -13.94 13.41 -4.83
C ASN A 10 -13.69 13.04 -6.30
N LEU A 11 -13.80 13.98 -7.22
CA LEU A 11 -13.54 13.74 -8.65
C LEU A 11 -12.11 13.25 -8.90
N THR A 12 -11.12 13.90 -8.28
CA THR A 12 -9.71 13.52 -8.47
C THR A 12 -9.36 12.17 -7.83
N GLN A 13 -10.06 11.72 -6.79
CA GLN A 13 -9.91 10.40 -6.20
C GLN A 13 -10.58 9.30 -7.02
N GLU A 14 -11.71 9.58 -7.66
CA GLU A 14 -12.42 8.63 -8.53
C GLU A 14 -11.63 8.36 -9.81
N GLY A 15 -11.10 9.39 -10.44
CA GLY A 15 -10.29 9.27 -11.63
C GLY A 15 -9.78 10.61 -12.14
N PHE A 16 -8.51 10.64 -12.52
CA PHE A 16 -7.91 11.80 -13.17
C PHE A 16 -7.98 11.56 -14.68
N PRO A 17 -8.52 12.53 -15.48
CA PRO A 17 -8.78 12.30 -16.89
C PRO A 17 -7.51 12.02 -17.70
N LEU A 18 -7.54 11.01 -18.59
CA LEU A 18 -6.50 10.73 -19.58
C LEU A 18 -6.76 11.53 -20.86
N VAL A 19 -6.56 12.84 -20.75
CA VAL A 19 -6.74 13.85 -21.83
C VAL A 19 -5.64 14.90 -21.72
N THR A 20 -5.39 15.64 -22.79
CA THR A 20 -4.30 16.64 -22.87
C THR A 20 -4.41 17.70 -21.78
N ARG A 21 -5.64 18.20 -21.51
CA ARG A 21 -5.91 19.23 -20.49
C ARG A 21 -6.83 18.68 -19.37
N PRO A 22 -6.29 17.86 -18.47
CA PRO A 22 -7.10 17.17 -17.48
C PRO A 22 -7.68 18.12 -16.41
N PHE A 23 -7.00 19.23 -16.11
CA PHE A 23 -7.49 20.20 -15.13
C PHE A 23 -8.68 21.01 -15.66
N GLU A 24 -8.70 21.30 -16.97
CA GLU A 24 -9.88 21.87 -17.63
C GLU A 24 -11.06 20.91 -17.55
N ALA A 25 -10.85 19.63 -17.90
CA ALA A 25 -11.89 18.60 -17.85
C ALA A 25 -12.46 18.41 -16.42
N LEU A 26 -11.63 18.51 -15.37
CA LEU A 26 -12.06 18.48 -13.98
C LEU A 26 -12.83 19.73 -13.55
N GLY A 27 -12.55 20.87 -14.16
CA GLY A 27 -13.21 22.14 -13.88
C GLY A 27 -14.64 22.21 -14.41
N LEU A 28 -14.92 21.60 -15.56
CA LEU A 28 -16.22 21.67 -16.24
C LEU A 28 -17.42 21.33 -15.34
N PRO A 29 -17.46 20.17 -14.63
CA PRO A 29 -18.58 19.80 -13.78
C PRO A 29 -18.68 20.64 -12.50
N LEU A 30 -17.66 21.45 -12.18
CA LEU A 30 -17.60 22.30 -10.99
C LEU A 30 -17.88 23.78 -11.32
N GLY A 31 -17.98 24.13 -12.60
CA GLY A 31 -18.04 25.51 -13.04
C GLY A 31 -16.78 26.31 -12.70
N LEU A 32 -15.60 25.66 -12.81
CA LEU A 32 -14.30 26.24 -12.53
C LEU A 32 -13.48 26.30 -13.82
N THR A 33 -12.69 27.34 -13.96
CA THR A 33 -11.64 27.44 -14.99
C THR A 33 -10.47 26.52 -14.66
N GLU A 34 -9.67 26.16 -15.65
CA GLU A 34 -8.45 25.37 -15.45
C GLU A 34 -7.50 26.02 -14.44
N ALA A 35 -7.32 27.35 -14.51
CA ALA A 35 -6.47 28.10 -13.58
C ALA A 35 -6.96 28.01 -12.14
N GLU A 36 -8.28 28.07 -11.92
CA GLU A 36 -8.88 27.89 -10.58
C GLU A 36 -8.69 26.48 -10.06
N VAL A 37 -8.84 25.44 -10.90
CA VAL A 37 -8.59 24.03 -10.52
C VAL A 37 -7.13 23.85 -10.14
N LEU A 38 -6.19 24.32 -10.95
CA LEU A 38 -4.75 24.25 -10.66
C LEU A 38 -4.42 24.96 -9.33
N GLY A 39 -4.92 26.19 -9.13
CA GLY A 39 -4.72 26.95 -7.90
C GLY A 39 -5.22 26.20 -6.66
N ARG A 40 -6.43 25.63 -6.74
CA ARG A 40 -7.00 24.81 -5.64
C ARG A 40 -6.18 23.56 -5.35
N ILE A 41 -5.72 22.84 -6.37
CA ILE A 41 -4.88 21.65 -6.19
C ILE A 41 -3.52 22.01 -5.57
N VAL A 42 -2.90 23.12 -5.99
CA VAL A 42 -1.67 23.66 -5.37
C VAL A 42 -1.90 23.92 -3.88
N ASP A 43 -3.00 24.60 -3.54
CA ASP A 43 -3.33 24.89 -2.14
C ASP A 43 -3.61 23.63 -1.32
N LEU A 44 -4.33 22.65 -1.89
CA LEU A 44 -4.60 21.36 -1.24
C LEU A 44 -3.32 20.52 -1.04
N LYS A 45 -2.35 20.61 -1.95
CA LYS A 45 -1.03 20.01 -1.77
C LYS A 45 -0.21 20.72 -0.69
N ARG A 46 -0.21 22.06 -0.67
CA ARG A 46 0.48 22.84 0.37
C ARG A 46 -0.09 22.60 1.76
N GLN A 47 -1.40 22.34 1.86
CA GLN A 47 -2.08 21.94 3.09
C GLN A 47 -1.90 20.45 3.43
N GLU A 48 -1.09 19.71 2.68
CA GLU A 48 -0.86 18.28 2.84
C GLU A 48 -2.14 17.43 2.76
N ILE A 49 -3.22 17.93 2.13
CA ILE A 49 -4.45 17.17 1.88
C ILE A 49 -4.25 16.22 0.71
N ILE A 50 -3.76 16.74 -0.44
CA ILE A 50 -3.32 15.91 -1.56
C ILE A 50 -1.83 15.59 -1.37
N ARG A 51 -1.53 14.30 -1.28
CA ARG A 51 -0.17 13.79 -1.18
C ARG A 51 0.52 13.72 -2.54
N GLN A 52 -0.19 13.20 -3.55
CA GLN A 52 0.33 12.92 -4.88
C GLN A 52 -0.84 12.73 -5.85
N ILE A 53 -0.63 13.10 -7.12
CA ILE A 53 -1.49 12.71 -8.24
C ILE A 53 -0.67 11.79 -9.14
N GLY A 54 -1.21 10.62 -9.53
CA GLY A 54 -0.47 9.69 -10.39
C GLY A 54 -1.19 8.36 -10.58
N GLY A 55 -0.59 7.46 -11.36
CA GLY A 55 -1.12 6.14 -11.64
C GLY A 55 -1.17 5.26 -10.38
N ILE A 56 -2.28 4.60 -10.16
CA ILE A 56 -2.46 3.58 -9.12
C ILE A 56 -2.44 2.22 -9.79
N PHE A 57 -1.36 1.49 -9.59
CA PHE A 57 -1.12 0.21 -10.25
C PHE A 57 -1.51 -0.97 -9.35
N ASP A 58 -1.78 -2.12 -9.98
CA ASP A 58 -1.95 -3.38 -9.27
C ASP A 58 -0.62 -4.11 -9.17
N THR A 59 -0.08 -4.19 -7.96
CA THR A 59 1.24 -4.75 -7.65
C THR A 59 1.42 -6.18 -8.19
N GLN A 60 0.41 -7.04 -8.03
CA GLN A 60 0.52 -8.44 -8.47
C GLN A 60 0.38 -8.56 -9.99
N SER A 61 -0.52 -7.78 -10.60
CA SER A 61 -0.67 -7.74 -12.06
C SER A 61 0.60 -7.28 -12.75
N LEU A 62 1.35 -6.34 -12.15
CA LEU A 62 2.66 -5.91 -12.63
C LEU A 62 3.77 -6.97 -12.46
N GLY A 63 3.47 -8.15 -11.92
CA GLY A 63 4.44 -9.22 -11.73
C GLY A 63 5.29 -9.07 -10.46
N TYR A 64 4.80 -8.34 -9.45
CA TYR A 64 5.46 -8.24 -8.14
C TYR A 64 4.79 -9.17 -7.14
N LYS A 65 5.60 -9.81 -6.30
CA LYS A 65 5.17 -10.50 -5.09
C LYS A 65 5.26 -9.55 -3.91
N SER A 66 4.23 -9.49 -3.09
CA SER A 66 4.22 -8.61 -1.91
C SER A 66 3.69 -9.33 -0.68
N SER A 67 4.23 -8.95 0.49
CA SER A 67 3.76 -9.45 1.77
C SER A 67 3.80 -8.37 2.85
N LEU A 68 2.88 -8.48 3.79
CA LEU A 68 3.06 -7.91 5.12
C LEU A 68 4.05 -8.81 5.87
N VAL A 69 4.96 -8.20 6.62
CA VAL A 69 5.95 -8.89 7.45
C VAL A 69 5.87 -8.34 8.86
N ALA A 70 5.92 -9.23 9.84
CA ALA A 70 6.01 -8.90 11.26
C ALA A 70 7.34 -9.42 11.81
N MET A 71 8.10 -8.55 12.44
CA MET A 71 9.34 -8.90 13.13
C MET A 71 9.22 -8.65 14.63
N ARG A 72 9.76 -9.57 15.43
CA ARG A 72 10.05 -9.36 16.83
C ARG A 72 11.52 -8.94 16.94
N VAL A 73 11.73 -7.73 17.45
CA VAL A 73 13.05 -7.10 17.59
C VAL A 73 13.22 -6.68 19.05
N PRO A 74 14.41 -6.85 19.66
CA PRO A 74 14.67 -6.31 20.99
C PRO A 74 14.26 -4.84 21.09
N PRO A 75 13.49 -4.41 22.11
CA PRO A 75 12.95 -3.03 22.18
C PRO A 75 14.00 -1.93 22.02
N VAL A 76 15.21 -2.15 22.51
CA VAL A 76 16.32 -1.18 22.45
C VAL A 76 16.90 -1.04 21.03
N ARG A 77 16.61 -1.97 20.11
CA ARG A 77 17.13 -2.00 18.73
C ARG A 77 16.10 -1.72 17.66
N VAL A 78 14.83 -1.45 18.04
CA VAL A 78 13.74 -1.29 17.06
C VAL A 78 14.01 -0.17 16.06
N ASP A 79 14.56 0.96 16.48
CA ASP A 79 14.84 2.09 15.60
C ASP A 79 15.96 1.75 14.59
N GLU A 80 17.01 1.07 15.02
CA GLU A 80 18.09 0.58 14.16
C GLU A 80 17.57 -0.43 13.13
N ALA A 81 16.83 -1.45 13.59
CA ALA A 81 16.22 -2.44 12.74
C ALA A 81 15.24 -1.82 11.72
N ALA A 82 14.49 -0.81 12.16
CA ALA A 82 13.58 -0.09 11.28
C ALA A 82 14.28 0.73 10.20
N ALA A 83 15.46 1.27 10.50
CA ALA A 83 16.30 1.96 9.52
C ALA A 83 16.78 0.98 8.44
N VAL A 84 17.29 -0.20 8.84
CA VAL A 84 17.71 -1.28 7.95
C VAL A 84 16.55 -1.72 7.03
N VAL A 85 15.39 -1.99 7.59
CA VAL A 85 14.19 -2.38 6.83
C VAL A 85 13.76 -1.27 5.88
N SER A 86 13.81 -0.01 6.31
CA SER A 86 13.40 1.14 5.51
C SER A 86 14.33 1.44 4.34
N ASP A 87 15.61 1.04 4.40
CA ASP A 87 16.56 1.20 3.30
C ASP A 87 16.18 0.33 2.08
N HIS A 88 15.46 -0.76 2.28
CA HIS A 88 15.03 -1.60 1.17
C HIS A 88 14.02 -0.88 0.26
N PRO A 89 14.28 -0.75 -1.07
CA PRO A 89 13.43 0.01 -2.00
C PRO A 89 12.01 -0.54 -2.11
N GLY A 90 11.85 -1.87 -2.02
CA GLY A 90 10.56 -2.54 -2.05
C GLY A 90 9.73 -2.41 -0.78
N VAL A 91 10.28 -1.83 0.30
CA VAL A 91 9.53 -1.55 1.53
C VAL A 91 8.79 -0.24 1.38
N SER A 92 7.47 -0.28 1.32
CA SER A 92 6.60 0.89 1.17
C SER A 92 6.11 1.46 2.49
N HIS A 93 5.91 0.62 3.48
CA HIS A 93 5.39 0.97 4.81
C HIS A 93 6.23 0.29 5.86
N ASN A 94 6.59 1.00 6.94
CA ASN A 94 7.29 0.45 8.09
C ASN A 94 6.84 1.17 9.35
N TYR A 95 6.35 0.40 10.33
CA TYR A 95 5.75 0.89 11.57
C TYR A 95 6.22 0.10 12.77
N GLN A 96 6.43 0.80 13.89
CA GLN A 96 6.43 0.16 15.20
C GLN A 96 5.00 0.00 15.71
N ARG A 97 4.70 -1.13 16.35
CA ARG A 97 3.39 -1.42 16.95
C ARG A 97 3.54 -1.92 18.38
N ASN A 98 2.47 -1.72 19.18
CA ASN A 98 2.36 -2.13 20.58
C ASN A 98 2.09 -3.65 20.73
N HIS A 99 3.00 -4.49 20.23
CA HIS A 99 2.90 -5.94 20.31
C HIS A 99 4.28 -6.56 20.46
N ALA A 100 4.37 -7.86 20.84
CA ALA A 100 5.65 -8.60 20.88
C ALA A 100 6.32 -8.65 19.50
N PHE A 101 5.56 -8.87 18.42
CA PHE A 101 5.98 -8.54 17.06
C PHE A 101 5.82 -7.03 16.91
N ASN A 102 6.91 -6.28 17.11
CA ASN A 102 6.89 -4.84 17.29
C ASN A 102 7.29 -4.03 16.05
N LEU A 103 7.87 -4.67 15.02
CA LEU A 103 8.23 -4.03 13.75
C LEU A 103 7.43 -4.64 12.60
N TRP A 104 6.68 -3.81 11.89
CA TRP A 104 5.73 -4.21 10.84
C TRP A 104 5.97 -3.45 9.56
N PHE A 105 6.18 -4.18 8.47
CA PHE A 105 6.41 -3.56 7.17
C PHE A 105 5.75 -4.32 6.04
N THR A 106 5.51 -3.60 4.94
CA THR A 106 5.08 -4.18 3.67
C THR A 106 6.23 -4.12 2.69
N VAL A 107 6.63 -5.27 2.17
CA VAL A 107 7.67 -5.41 1.17
C VAL A 107 7.11 -6.00 -0.12
N ALA A 108 7.59 -5.52 -1.27
CA ALA A 108 7.29 -6.07 -2.58
C ALA A 108 8.58 -6.18 -3.40
N VAL A 109 8.69 -7.29 -4.12
CA VAL A 109 9.82 -7.57 -5.02
C VAL A 109 9.30 -8.05 -6.37
N PRO A 110 10.02 -7.85 -7.49
CA PRO A 110 9.68 -8.45 -8.77
C PRO A 110 9.54 -9.98 -8.65
N SER A 111 8.73 -10.59 -9.51
CA SER A 111 8.55 -12.06 -9.50
C SER A 111 9.84 -12.83 -9.81
N THR A 112 10.83 -12.18 -10.43
CA THR A 112 12.19 -12.68 -10.67
C THR A 112 13.04 -12.79 -9.40
N CYS A 113 12.68 -12.03 -8.34
CA CYS A 113 13.34 -12.07 -7.04
C CYS A 113 12.62 -13.02 -6.08
N ASP A 114 13.37 -13.58 -5.14
CA ASP A 114 12.80 -14.40 -4.07
C ASP A 114 12.43 -13.55 -2.85
N LEU A 115 11.12 -13.43 -2.60
CA LEU A 115 10.59 -12.67 -1.47
C LEU A 115 11.03 -13.27 -0.13
N ALA A 116 11.10 -14.60 -0.01
CA ALA A 116 11.52 -15.25 1.22
C ALA A 116 12.99 -14.93 1.50
N TRP A 117 13.86 -15.09 0.51
CA TRP A 117 15.26 -14.71 0.61
C TRP A 117 15.45 -13.24 1.01
N THR A 118 14.67 -12.32 0.39
CA THR A 118 14.72 -10.89 0.74
C THR A 118 14.36 -10.66 2.21
N VAL A 119 13.30 -11.31 2.69
CA VAL A 119 12.87 -11.17 4.09
C VAL A 119 13.88 -11.80 5.07
N ASP A 120 14.49 -12.93 4.71
CA ASP A 120 15.55 -13.56 5.51
C ASP A 120 16.78 -12.65 5.61
N ARG A 121 17.16 -11.97 4.52
CA ARG A 121 18.24 -10.96 4.57
C ARG A 121 17.89 -9.78 5.47
N LEU A 122 16.66 -9.28 5.40
CA LEU A 122 16.20 -8.22 6.29
C LEU A 122 16.16 -8.70 7.75
N HIS A 123 15.73 -9.94 8.02
CA HIS A 123 15.75 -10.54 9.34
C HIS A 123 17.15 -10.54 9.96
N GLU A 124 18.13 -11.08 9.24
CA GLU A 124 19.51 -11.18 9.72
C GLU A 124 20.15 -9.80 9.90
N THR A 125 19.99 -8.91 8.89
CA THR A 125 20.62 -7.58 8.95
C THR A 125 19.99 -6.68 10.03
N ALA A 126 18.67 -6.78 10.23
CA ALA A 126 17.96 -6.07 11.30
C ALA A 126 18.21 -6.69 12.70
N GLY A 127 18.77 -7.89 12.77
CA GLY A 127 18.97 -8.62 14.03
C GLY A 127 17.64 -8.94 14.72
N ALA A 128 16.64 -9.36 13.94
CA ALA A 128 15.36 -9.77 14.50
C ALA A 128 15.46 -11.12 15.20
N GLU A 129 14.67 -11.32 16.26
CA GLU A 129 14.59 -12.60 16.99
C GLU A 129 13.66 -13.58 16.27
N SER A 130 12.63 -13.07 15.63
CA SER A 130 11.63 -13.86 14.91
C SER A 130 10.97 -13.03 13.82
N THR A 131 10.64 -13.66 12.68
CA THR A 131 9.98 -13.03 11.56
C THR A 131 8.84 -13.90 11.04
N ARG A 132 7.71 -13.26 10.69
CA ARG A 132 6.54 -13.92 10.10
C ARG A 132 6.21 -13.23 8.78
N ILE A 133 6.22 -14.01 7.69
CA ILE A 133 5.78 -13.54 6.37
C ILE A 133 4.28 -13.81 6.28
N LEU A 134 3.51 -12.75 6.09
CA LEU A 134 2.06 -12.75 6.16
C LEU A 134 1.45 -12.34 4.81
N PRO A 135 1.60 -13.17 3.75
CA PRO A 135 1.00 -12.88 2.44
C PRO A 135 -0.52 -12.87 2.53
N THR A 136 -1.16 -12.22 1.57
CA THR A 136 -2.62 -12.25 1.44
C THR A 136 -3.05 -13.57 0.83
N LEU A 137 -3.75 -14.40 1.59
CA LEU A 137 -4.39 -15.63 1.12
C LEU A 137 -5.75 -15.33 0.48
N ARG A 138 -6.48 -14.38 1.07
CA ARG A 138 -7.78 -13.91 0.58
C ARG A 138 -7.95 -12.43 0.87
N LEU A 139 -8.48 -11.70 -0.10
CA LEU A 139 -8.86 -10.31 0.02
C LEU A 139 -10.39 -10.19 0.12
N PHE A 140 -10.89 -9.65 1.25
CA PHE A 140 -12.31 -9.38 1.44
C PHE A 140 -12.66 -7.92 1.12
N LYS A 141 -11.80 -6.98 1.50
CA LYS A 141 -11.97 -5.55 1.23
C LYS A 141 -10.63 -4.85 1.07
N ILE A 142 -10.53 -4.01 0.06
CA ILE A 142 -9.49 -3.00 -0.08
C ILE A 142 -10.13 -1.73 -0.64
N GLY A 143 -10.12 -0.68 0.12
CA GLY A 143 -10.65 0.61 -0.33
C GLY A 143 -10.73 1.57 0.85
N VAL A 144 -9.98 2.66 0.76
CA VAL A 144 -10.15 3.81 1.62
C VAL A 144 -11.03 4.77 0.82
N ARG A 145 -12.35 4.71 1.06
CA ARG A 145 -13.24 5.81 0.73
C ARG A 145 -13.46 6.53 2.05
N LEU A 146 -12.79 7.65 2.22
CA LEU A 146 -13.01 8.51 3.37
C LEU A 146 -14.38 9.16 3.17
N ASP A 147 -15.39 8.66 3.90
CA ASP A 147 -16.73 9.24 3.87
C ASP A 147 -16.67 10.60 4.59
N MET A 148 -16.75 11.66 3.81
CA MET A 148 -16.77 13.05 4.32
C MET A 148 -18.16 13.41 4.89
N GLU A 149 -19.15 12.51 4.83
CA GLU A 149 -20.56 12.73 5.27
C GLU A 149 -20.87 12.21 6.67
N GLY A 150 -19.91 11.61 7.38
CA GLY A 150 -19.98 11.40 8.83
C GLY A 150 -20.79 10.19 9.32
N LYS A 151 -20.94 9.11 8.53
CA LYS A 151 -21.57 7.86 9.00
C LYS A 151 -20.74 7.13 10.05
N SER A 152 -21.38 6.50 11.03
CA SER A 152 -20.71 5.73 12.09
C SER A 152 -19.87 4.58 11.48
N GLY A 153 -18.64 4.43 11.96
CA GLY A 153 -17.75 3.33 11.55
C GLY A 153 -18.27 1.95 11.96
N ALA A 154 -19.11 1.88 13.00
CA ALA A 154 -19.73 0.64 13.48
C ALA A 154 -20.95 0.21 12.65
N GLU A 155 -21.45 1.05 11.75
CA GLU A 155 -22.54 0.68 10.84
C GLU A 155 -22.08 -0.24 9.72
N ARG A 156 -22.96 -1.15 9.30
CA ARG A 156 -22.76 -2.05 8.16
C ARG A 156 -23.37 -1.46 6.90
N VAL A 157 -22.72 -1.69 5.77
CA VAL A 157 -23.22 -1.31 4.43
C VAL A 157 -23.53 -2.59 3.66
N GLU A 158 -24.77 -2.70 3.19
CA GLU A 158 -25.25 -3.89 2.42
C GLU A 158 -24.51 -4.09 1.08
N SER A 159 -23.90 -3.04 0.55
CA SER A 159 -23.07 -3.14 -0.65
C SER A 159 -21.81 -2.31 -0.50
N ALA A 160 -20.65 -2.95 -0.62
CA ALA A 160 -19.37 -2.26 -0.77
C ALA A 160 -19.32 -1.55 -2.14
N ARG A 161 -20.07 -0.43 -2.29
CA ARG A 161 -19.98 0.41 -3.48
C ARG A 161 -18.57 1.00 -3.53
N GLY A 162 -17.74 0.50 -4.47
CA GLY A 162 -16.43 1.04 -4.77
C GLY A 162 -15.23 0.38 -4.08
N GLY A 163 -15.39 -0.73 -3.35
CA GLY A 163 -14.29 -1.56 -2.88
C GLY A 163 -13.78 -2.47 -4.00
N TYR A 164 -12.45 -2.52 -4.19
CA TYR A 164 -11.82 -3.49 -5.07
C TYR A 164 -11.91 -4.88 -4.41
N SER A 165 -12.51 -5.85 -5.10
CA SER A 165 -12.55 -7.25 -4.68
C SER A 165 -11.81 -8.13 -5.69
N GLU A 166 -11.33 -9.29 -5.27
CA GLU A 166 -10.66 -10.25 -6.18
C GLU A 166 -11.57 -10.70 -7.34
N THR A 167 -12.90 -10.71 -7.13
CA THR A 167 -13.89 -11.11 -8.15
C THR A 167 -13.93 -10.16 -9.34
N ASN A 168 -13.53 -8.89 -9.16
CA ASN A 168 -13.54 -7.86 -10.20
C ASN A 168 -12.12 -7.54 -10.72
N ARG A 169 -11.13 -8.36 -10.38
CA ARG A 169 -9.75 -8.18 -10.81
C ARG A 169 -9.59 -8.73 -12.22
N PRO A 170 -9.25 -7.89 -13.22
CA PRO A 170 -8.86 -8.41 -14.53
C PRO A 170 -7.64 -9.33 -14.35
N LYS A 171 -7.63 -10.46 -15.04
CA LYS A 171 -6.45 -11.33 -15.04
C LYS A 171 -5.37 -10.63 -15.85
N ALA A 172 -4.18 -10.47 -15.25
CA ALA A 172 -3.01 -10.00 -15.98
C ALA A 172 -2.77 -10.87 -17.22
N SER A 173 -2.35 -10.25 -18.33
CA SER A 173 -1.95 -10.99 -19.52
C SER A 173 -0.78 -11.91 -19.18
N LYS A 174 -0.80 -13.13 -19.75
CA LYS A 174 0.31 -14.10 -19.58
C LYS A 174 1.60 -13.66 -20.29
N ASP A 175 1.49 -12.73 -21.23
CA ASP A 175 2.59 -12.27 -22.07
C ASP A 175 3.46 -11.19 -21.42
N GLY A 176 3.09 -10.76 -20.20
CA GLY A 176 3.82 -9.72 -19.46
C GLY A 176 3.60 -8.32 -20.04
N LEU A 177 4.33 -7.34 -19.50
CA LEU A 177 4.28 -5.95 -19.95
C LEU A 177 5.29 -5.70 -21.07
N SER A 178 4.85 -4.97 -22.09
CA SER A 178 5.76 -4.49 -23.14
C SER A 178 6.75 -3.46 -22.58
N PRO A 179 7.93 -3.27 -23.21
CA PRO A 179 8.86 -2.22 -22.81
C PRO A 179 8.22 -0.83 -22.79
N LEU A 180 7.28 -0.56 -23.71
CA LEU A 180 6.54 0.70 -23.74
C LEU A 180 5.58 0.82 -22.54
N SER A 181 4.87 -0.25 -22.17
CA SER A 181 4.02 -0.26 -20.99
C SER A 181 4.81 -0.04 -19.70
N ILE A 182 6.03 -0.61 -19.61
CA ILE A 182 6.95 -0.36 -18.49
C ILE A 182 7.37 1.11 -18.44
N ALA A 183 7.72 1.71 -19.58
CA ALA A 183 8.08 3.13 -19.65
C ALA A 183 6.91 4.04 -19.24
N VAL A 184 5.70 3.75 -19.71
CA VAL A 184 4.48 4.47 -19.32
C VAL A 184 4.19 4.29 -17.82
N CYS A 185 4.40 3.08 -17.26
CA CYS A 185 4.25 2.84 -15.83
C CYS A 185 5.22 3.70 -15.01
N ARG A 186 6.50 3.77 -15.41
CA ARG A 186 7.53 4.57 -14.75
C ARG A 186 7.17 6.05 -14.71
N GLU A 187 6.60 6.59 -15.78
CA GLU A 187 6.18 7.99 -15.86
C GLU A 187 4.92 8.26 -15.03
N LEU A 188 3.88 7.45 -15.22
CA LEU A 188 2.59 7.67 -14.58
C LEU A 188 2.62 7.43 -13.07
N GLN A 189 3.59 6.70 -12.52
CA GLN A 189 3.70 6.50 -11.07
C GLN A 189 4.27 7.70 -10.32
N GLU A 190 4.93 8.63 -11.02
CA GLU A 190 5.45 9.85 -10.44
C GLU A 190 4.34 10.83 -10.09
N ASP A 191 4.67 11.84 -9.27
CA ASP A 191 3.73 12.92 -8.97
C ASP A 191 3.59 13.84 -10.17
N PHE A 192 2.36 14.12 -10.57
CA PHE A 192 2.08 14.90 -11.78
C PHE A 192 2.52 16.36 -11.60
N PRO A 193 3.17 16.93 -12.61
CA PRO A 193 3.43 18.36 -12.65
C PRO A 193 2.11 19.13 -12.72
N LEU A 194 2.01 20.22 -11.93
CA LEU A 194 0.81 21.06 -11.90
C LEU A 194 0.89 22.12 -13.01
N VAL A 195 0.78 21.66 -14.25
CA VAL A 195 0.75 22.47 -15.49
C VAL A 195 -0.46 22.08 -16.33
N ALA A 196 -0.87 22.92 -17.27
CA ALA A 196 -2.06 22.69 -18.10
C ALA A 196 -2.04 21.31 -18.81
N GLU A 197 -0.87 20.92 -19.31
CA GLU A 197 -0.64 19.68 -20.08
C GLU A 197 0.36 18.77 -19.36
N PRO A 198 -0.03 18.10 -18.24
CA PRO A 198 0.92 17.35 -17.40
C PRO A 198 1.44 16.07 -18.05
N TYR A 199 0.75 15.53 -19.05
CA TYR A 199 1.14 14.31 -19.75
C TYR A 199 2.17 14.58 -20.88
N ALA A 200 2.21 15.79 -21.42
CA ALA A 200 3.12 16.14 -22.51
C ALA A 200 4.61 15.89 -22.15
N PRO A 201 5.14 16.37 -21.00
CA PRO A 201 6.53 16.09 -20.63
C PRO A 201 6.79 14.59 -20.35
N MET A 202 5.79 13.81 -19.92
CA MET A 202 5.92 12.35 -19.75
C MET A 202 6.06 11.67 -21.10
N ALA A 203 5.18 11.97 -22.05
CA ALA A 203 5.23 11.45 -23.41
C ALA A 203 6.55 11.80 -24.11
N GLN A 204 7.05 13.04 -23.91
CA GLN A 204 8.34 13.48 -24.43
C GLN A 204 9.52 12.65 -23.87
N ARG A 205 9.56 12.36 -22.56
CA ARG A 205 10.62 11.54 -21.95
C ARG A 205 10.63 10.11 -22.48
N ILE A 206 9.45 9.56 -22.80
CA ILE A 206 9.32 8.22 -23.41
C ILE A 206 9.65 8.26 -24.92
N GLY A 207 9.55 9.40 -25.57
CA GLY A 207 9.75 9.57 -27.03
C GLY A 207 8.53 9.15 -27.85
N ILE A 208 7.31 9.34 -27.34
CA ILE A 208 6.04 9.00 -28.01
C ILE A 208 5.10 10.22 -28.07
N PRO A 209 4.12 10.22 -28.99
CA PRO A 209 3.02 11.20 -28.94
C PRO A 209 2.17 10.99 -27.67
N GLU A 210 1.59 12.09 -27.15
CA GLU A 210 0.70 12.04 -25.99
C GLU A 210 -0.52 11.13 -26.22
N SER A 211 -1.07 11.13 -27.45
CA SER A 211 -2.17 10.21 -27.83
C SER A 211 -1.80 8.74 -27.59
N ARG A 212 -0.56 8.36 -27.92
CA ARG A 212 -0.07 7.00 -27.72
C ARG A 212 0.11 6.68 -26.24
N LEU A 213 0.54 7.64 -25.40
CA LEU A 213 0.57 7.48 -23.94
C LEU A 213 -0.82 7.15 -23.40
N PHE A 214 -1.86 7.90 -23.83
CA PHE A 214 -3.25 7.66 -23.42
C PHE A 214 -3.77 6.30 -23.88
N GLU A 215 -3.46 5.87 -25.10
CA GLU A 215 -3.82 4.55 -25.60
C GLU A 215 -3.23 3.45 -24.72
N VAL A 216 -1.91 3.49 -24.47
CA VAL A 216 -1.22 2.51 -23.62
C VAL A 216 -1.77 2.53 -22.20
N ALA A 217 -2.03 3.71 -21.62
CA ALA A 217 -2.60 3.82 -20.30
C ALA A 217 -4.00 3.18 -20.22
N ARG A 218 -4.86 3.37 -21.24
CA ARG A 218 -6.18 2.73 -21.33
C ARG A 218 -6.07 1.21 -21.55
N GLU A 219 -5.14 0.76 -22.38
CA GLU A 219 -4.83 -0.66 -22.53
C GLU A 219 -4.41 -1.29 -21.19
N MET A 220 -3.52 -0.62 -20.44
CA MET A 220 -3.11 -1.07 -19.11
C MET A 220 -4.27 -1.07 -18.11
N GLN A 221 -5.22 -0.13 -18.23
CA GLN A 221 -6.43 -0.14 -17.40
C GLN A 221 -7.34 -1.33 -17.74
N SER A 222 -7.57 -1.59 -19.02
CA SER A 222 -8.41 -2.71 -19.47
C SER A 222 -7.85 -4.07 -19.08
N GLN A 223 -6.51 -4.19 -19.05
CA GLN A 223 -5.78 -5.39 -18.68
C GLN A 223 -5.57 -5.52 -17.15
N GLY A 224 -5.93 -4.50 -16.36
CA GLY A 224 -5.85 -4.51 -14.90
C GLY A 224 -4.46 -4.23 -14.31
N TYR A 225 -3.52 -3.75 -15.11
CA TYR A 225 -2.22 -3.27 -14.63
C TYR A 225 -2.31 -1.90 -13.95
N LEU A 226 -3.00 -0.97 -14.60
CA LEU A 226 -3.30 0.36 -14.07
C LEU A 226 -4.75 0.38 -13.57
N ARG A 227 -4.96 0.56 -12.28
CA ARG A 227 -6.32 0.66 -11.71
C ARG A 227 -7.00 1.96 -12.13
N ARG A 228 -6.30 3.07 -11.97
CA ARG A 228 -6.70 4.43 -12.35
C ARG A 228 -5.54 5.40 -12.21
N VAL A 229 -5.65 6.56 -12.81
CA VAL A 229 -4.87 7.74 -12.42
C VAL A 229 -5.72 8.52 -11.43
N ALA A 230 -5.18 8.94 -10.27
CA ALA A 230 -5.97 9.60 -9.25
C ALA A 230 -5.11 10.40 -8.26
N ALA A 231 -5.76 11.32 -7.53
CA ALA A 231 -5.17 11.94 -6.36
C ALA A 231 -5.18 10.96 -5.17
N VAL A 232 -4.08 10.91 -4.45
CA VAL A 232 -3.92 10.20 -3.19
C VAL A 232 -3.90 11.20 -2.05
N LEU A 233 -4.76 11.03 -1.06
CA LEU A 233 -4.92 11.96 0.05
C LEU A 233 -4.14 11.48 1.29
N HIS A 234 -3.79 12.43 2.16
CA HIS A 234 -3.32 12.13 3.51
C HIS A 234 -4.52 11.87 4.43
N HIS A 235 -4.59 10.68 5.04
CA HIS A 235 -5.71 10.26 5.90
C HIS A 235 -5.89 11.17 7.12
N HIS A 236 -4.82 11.67 7.74
CA HIS A 236 -4.89 12.56 8.90
C HIS A 236 -5.56 13.91 8.59
N ALA A 237 -5.35 14.45 7.37
CA ALA A 237 -5.97 15.68 6.93
C ALA A 237 -7.49 15.52 6.66
N ALA A 238 -7.96 14.27 6.50
CA ALA A 238 -9.37 13.94 6.32
C ALA A 238 -10.12 13.69 7.65
N GLY A 239 -9.50 13.98 8.81
CA GLY A 239 -10.13 13.91 10.12
C GLY A 239 -10.08 12.56 10.83
N TYR A 240 -9.46 11.53 10.23
CA TYR A 240 -9.30 10.22 10.86
C TYR A 240 -8.02 10.19 11.71
N ARG A 241 -8.18 10.37 13.03
CA ARG A 241 -7.05 10.50 13.99
C ARG A 241 -6.67 9.20 14.66
N SER A 242 -7.55 8.20 14.67
CA SER A 242 -7.31 6.88 15.25
C SER A 242 -7.36 5.82 14.16
N ASN A 243 -6.32 4.99 14.09
CA ASN A 243 -6.32 3.81 13.25
C ASN A 243 -5.62 2.66 13.98
N ALA A 244 -6.18 1.47 13.85
CA ALA A 244 -5.62 0.26 14.42
C ALA A 244 -5.73 -0.90 13.42
N MET A 245 -4.82 -1.85 13.54
CA MET A 245 -4.94 -3.14 12.88
C MET A 245 -5.57 -4.12 13.86
N GLY A 246 -6.83 -4.47 13.64
CA GLY A 246 -7.48 -5.58 14.34
C GLY A 246 -7.00 -6.89 13.76
N VAL A 247 -6.49 -7.79 14.60
CA VAL A 247 -6.09 -9.15 14.24
C VAL A 247 -6.93 -10.14 15.02
N TRP A 248 -7.46 -11.17 14.33
CA TRP A 248 -8.53 -12.01 14.83
C TRP A 248 -8.19 -13.49 14.70
N VAL A 249 -8.43 -14.27 15.74
CA VAL A 249 -8.35 -15.73 15.71
C VAL A 249 -9.68 -16.27 15.19
N VAL A 250 -9.71 -16.65 13.93
CA VAL A 250 -10.93 -17.15 13.28
C VAL A 250 -10.73 -18.58 12.84
N PRO A 251 -11.63 -19.52 13.22
CA PRO A 251 -11.60 -20.88 12.72
C PRO A 251 -11.62 -20.93 11.20
N SER A 252 -10.84 -21.83 10.60
CA SER A 252 -10.63 -21.89 9.15
C SER A 252 -11.95 -22.08 8.37
N GLU A 253 -12.86 -22.89 8.91
CA GLU A 253 -14.18 -23.15 8.33
C GLU A 253 -15.11 -21.94 8.32
N ARG A 254 -14.87 -20.96 9.21
CA ARG A 254 -15.63 -19.73 9.30
C ARG A 254 -14.96 -18.53 8.62
N ALA A 255 -13.74 -18.69 8.15
CA ALA A 255 -12.92 -17.57 7.68
C ALA A 255 -13.58 -16.78 6.53
N GLU A 256 -14.25 -17.46 5.59
CA GLU A 256 -14.91 -16.81 4.46
C GLU A 256 -16.15 -16.01 4.90
N GLU A 257 -17.00 -16.59 5.73
CA GLU A 257 -18.20 -15.94 6.28
C GLU A 257 -17.82 -14.73 7.13
N VAL A 258 -16.95 -14.95 8.11
CA VAL A 258 -16.50 -13.92 9.06
C VAL A 258 -15.75 -12.80 8.34
N GLY A 259 -14.87 -13.13 7.40
CA GLY A 259 -14.12 -12.12 6.65
C GLY A 259 -15.02 -11.19 5.82
N ARG A 260 -16.07 -11.73 5.17
CA ARG A 260 -17.07 -10.93 4.45
C ARG A 260 -17.87 -10.05 5.40
N LEU A 261 -18.27 -10.60 6.55
CA LEU A 261 -19.02 -9.85 7.55
C LEU A 261 -18.19 -8.69 8.12
N MET A 262 -16.92 -8.95 8.50
CA MET A 262 -16.00 -7.89 8.95
C MET A 262 -15.77 -6.81 7.88
N ALA A 263 -15.67 -7.21 6.62
CA ALA A 263 -15.50 -6.30 5.50
C ALA A 263 -16.73 -5.38 5.26
N SER A 264 -17.92 -5.74 5.73
CA SER A 264 -19.14 -4.94 5.57
C SER A 264 -19.20 -3.70 6.48
N PHE A 265 -18.37 -3.62 7.51
CA PHE A 265 -18.36 -2.46 8.41
C PHE A 265 -17.74 -1.22 7.74
N ASN A 266 -18.35 -0.07 7.94
CA ASN A 266 -17.90 1.23 7.39
C ASN A 266 -16.49 1.58 7.85
N GLY A 267 -16.21 1.40 9.14
CA GLY A 267 -14.91 1.71 9.75
C GLY A 267 -13.77 0.77 9.34
N VAL A 268 -14.07 -0.30 8.62
CA VAL A 268 -13.07 -1.24 8.09
C VAL A 268 -12.72 -0.85 6.67
N SER A 269 -11.49 -0.42 6.43
CA SER A 269 -10.99 -0.06 5.10
C SER A 269 -10.35 -1.23 4.37
N HIS A 270 -9.74 -2.15 5.10
CA HIS A 270 -9.07 -3.32 4.56
C HIS A 270 -9.43 -4.55 5.40
N CYS A 271 -9.66 -5.69 4.74
CA CYS A 271 -9.89 -6.96 5.40
C CYS A 271 -9.23 -8.09 4.61
N TYR A 272 -8.35 -8.87 5.27
CA TYR A 272 -7.54 -9.91 4.65
C TYR A 272 -7.55 -11.19 5.47
N LEU A 273 -7.50 -12.34 4.79
CA LEU A 273 -7.07 -13.61 5.37
C LEU A 273 -5.57 -13.80 5.13
N ARG A 274 -4.84 -14.20 6.17
CA ARG A 274 -3.40 -14.43 6.15
C ARG A 274 -3.04 -15.75 6.85
N PRO A 275 -1.86 -16.33 6.61
CA PRO A 275 -1.42 -17.55 7.29
C PRO A 275 -1.23 -17.31 8.79
N THR A 276 -1.39 -18.39 9.56
CA THR A 276 -1.11 -18.44 10.99
C THR A 276 0.21 -19.18 11.26
N TYR A 277 0.76 -18.97 12.45
CA TYR A 277 1.95 -19.66 12.96
C TYR A 277 1.71 -20.06 14.44
N PRO A 278 2.49 -20.98 15.01
CA PRO A 278 2.31 -21.40 16.40
C PRO A 278 2.34 -20.25 17.42
N ASP A 279 3.13 -19.22 17.14
CA ASP A 279 3.24 -17.99 17.95
C ASP A 279 2.50 -16.78 17.35
N TRP A 280 1.71 -17.01 16.28
CA TRP A 280 0.87 -16.02 15.62
C TRP A 280 -0.45 -16.65 15.16
N PRO A 281 -1.45 -16.78 16.03
CA PRO A 281 -2.69 -17.52 15.73
C PRO A 281 -3.70 -16.73 14.90
N TYR A 282 -3.48 -15.45 14.67
CA TYR A 282 -4.44 -14.55 14.01
C TYR A 282 -4.48 -14.79 12.50
N SER A 283 -5.66 -15.10 11.99
CA SER A 283 -5.89 -15.40 10.56
C SER A 283 -6.55 -14.26 9.79
N ILE A 284 -7.45 -13.47 10.41
CA ILE A 284 -8.08 -12.32 9.76
C ILE A 284 -7.49 -11.02 10.30
N PHE A 285 -7.27 -10.07 9.36
CA PHE A 285 -6.69 -8.76 9.62
C PHE A 285 -7.63 -7.69 9.10
N THR A 286 -8.01 -6.73 9.94
CA THR A 286 -8.84 -5.58 9.60
C THR A 286 -8.08 -4.29 9.87
N MET A 287 -8.09 -3.34 8.93
CA MET A 287 -7.66 -1.97 9.22
C MET A 287 -8.88 -1.15 9.60
N VAL A 288 -8.90 -0.71 10.84
CA VAL A 288 -10.01 0.03 11.45
C VAL A 288 -9.63 1.50 11.57
N HIS A 289 -10.55 2.39 11.21
CA HIS A 289 -10.34 3.83 11.25
C HIS A 289 -11.43 4.51 12.05
N GLY A 290 -11.02 5.38 12.98
CA GLY A 290 -11.90 6.18 13.84
C GLY A 290 -11.53 7.67 13.78
N GLN A 291 -12.51 8.52 14.08
CA GLN A 291 -12.31 9.95 14.21
C GLN A 291 -11.86 10.33 15.63
N LYS A 292 -12.32 9.58 16.64
CA LYS A 292 -12.00 9.73 18.06
C LYS A 292 -11.13 8.58 18.55
N ALA A 293 -10.50 8.75 19.69
CA ALA A 293 -9.59 7.78 20.27
C ALA A 293 -10.21 6.39 20.52
N ASN A 294 -11.48 6.34 20.92
CA ASN A 294 -12.17 5.08 21.25
C ASN A 294 -12.91 4.45 20.08
N ASP A 295 -13.08 5.14 18.96
CA ASP A 295 -13.88 4.64 17.83
C ASP A 295 -13.37 3.29 17.30
N CYS A 296 -12.05 3.07 17.30
CA CYS A 296 -11.49 1.79 16.88
C CYS A 296 -11.93 0.63 17.78
N GLN A 297 -12.04 0.85 19.09
CA GLN A 297 -12.53 -0.16 20.03
C GLN A 297 -14.03 -0.41 19.81
N GLU A 298 -14.83 0.63 19.68
CA GLU A 298 -16.28 0.51 19.43
C GLU A 298 -16.57 -0.27 18.14
N ILE A 299 -15.80 -0.03 17.06
CA ILE A 299 -15.94 -0.77 15.81
C ILE A 299 -15.57 -2.25 16.01
N VAL A 300 -14.48 -2.52 16.72
CA VAL A 300 -14.02 -3.90 17.00
C VAL A 300 -15.02 -4.63 17.89
N ASP A 301 -15.59 -3.98 18.90
CA ASP A 301 -16.63 -4.56 19.77
C ASP A 301 -17.90 -4.89 18.95
N ALA A 302 -18.31 -4.00 18.03
CA ALA A 302 -19.43 -4.26 17.12
C ALA A 302 -19.13 -5.44 16.17
N ILE A 303 -17.92 -5.54 15.66
CA ILE A 303 -17.46 -6.68 14.84
C ILE A 303 -17.49 -7.97 15.66
N SER A 304 -16.95 -7.94 16.88
CA SER A 304 -16.94 -9.10 17.80
C SER A 304 -18.36 -9.58 18.10
N ALA A 305 -19.28 -8.67 18.43
CA ALA A 305 -20.68 -8.99 18.66
C ALA A 305 -21.37 -9.61 17.44
N ALA A 306 -21.11 -9.07 16.23
CA ALA A 306 -21.74 -9.53 14.99
C ALA A 306 -21.19 -10.89 14.51
N THR A 307 -19.91 -11.16 14.75
CA THR A 307 -19.23 -12.40 14.27
C THR A 307 -19.20 -13.52 15.31
N GLY A 308 -19.35 -13.19 16.59
CA GLY A 308 -19.10 -14.09 17.71
C GLY A 308 -17.62 -14.39 17.94
N ILE A 309 -16.70 -13.69 17.28
CA ILE A 309 -15.26 -13.86 17.47
C ILE A 309 -14.80 -12.93 18.60
N THR A 310 -14.37 -13.51 19.70
CA THR A 310 -13.96 -12.79 20.91
C THR A 310 -12.45 -12.75 21.12
N GLU A 311 -11.70 -13.61 20.44
CA GLU A 311 -10.25 -13.63 20.52
C GLU A 311 -9.65 -12.75 19.42
N TYR A 312 -9.19 -11.56 19.84
CA TYR A 312 -8.58 -10.58 18.95
C TYR A 312 -7.55 -9.70 19.67
N SER A 313 -6.77 -8.96 18.90
CA SER A 313 -5.88 -7.92 19.42
C SER A 313 -5.94 -6.67 18.53
N LEU A 314 -5.82 -5.49 19.16
CA LEU A 314 -5.71 -4.21 18.47
C LEU A 314 -4.25 -3.74 18.48
N LEU A 315 -3.66 -3.67 17.31
CA LEU A 315 -2.29 -3.24 17.12
C LEU A 315 -2.28 -1.78 16.65
N TYR A 316 -1.93 -0.89 17.57
CA TYR A 316 -1.76 0.54 17.29
C TYR A 316 -0.34 0.81 16.79
N SER A 317 -0.21 1.72 15.83
CA SER A 317 1.09 2.23 15.39
C SER A 317 1.59 3.24 16.41
N THR A 318 2.73 2.95 17.05
CA THR A 318 3.39 3.85 18.01
C THR A 318 4.40 4.76 17.33
N LYS A 319 5.00 4.31 16.21
CA LYS A 319 5.91 5.10 15.39
C LYS A 319 5.82 4.71 13.92
N GLN A 320 5.87 5.70 13.04
CA GLN A 320 5.95 5.52 11.60
C GLN A 320 7.37 5.80 11.13
N TYR A 321 8.03 4.80 10.52
CA TYR A 321 9.38 4.95 9.99
C TYR A 321 9.38 5.22 8.48
N LYS A 322 8.50 4.53 7.73
CA LYS A 322 8.37 4.72 6.29
C LYS A 322 6.91 4.63 5.87
N LYS A 323 6.50 5.54 5.00
CA LYS A 323 5.19 5.51 4.33
C LYS A 323 5.33 6.18 2.98
N ILE A 324 5.64 5.38 1.96
CA ILE A 324 5.80 5.83 0.57
C ILE A 324 4.93 4.97 -0.35
N ARG A 325 4.74 5.42 -1.58
CA ARG A 325 4.23 4.55 -2.64
C ARG A 325 5.38 3.72 -3.18
N LEU A 326 5.11 2.44 -3.42
CA LEU A 326 6.04 1.57 -4.12
C LEU A 326 6.25 2.11 -5.53
N LYS A 327 7.50 2.20 -5.96
CA LYS A 327 7.88 2.46 -7.34
C LYS A 327 8.23 1.15 -8.04
N TYR A 328 7.71 0.98 -9.24
CA TYR A 328 7.85 -0.22 -10.03
C TYR A 328 8.90 -0.03 -11.12
N PHE A 329 9.59 -1.11 -11.47
CA PHE A 329 10.57 -1.16 -12.57
C PHE A 329 11.72 -0.16 -12.42
N THR A 330 12.10 0.16 -11.17
CA THR A 330 13.26 1.00 -10.87
C THR A 330 14.50 0.12 -10.67
N PRO A 331 15.71 0.62 -10.96
CA PRO A 331 16.96 -0.15 -10.79
C PRO A 331 17.32 -0.41 -9.33
N ASP A 332 16.76 0.36 -8.40
CA ASP A 332 17.12 0.36 -6.97
C ASP A 332 16.99 -1.03 -6.32
N LEU A 333 15.97 -1.82 -6.76
CA LEU A 333 15.76 -3.18 -6.25
C LEU A 333 16.87 -4.14 -6.68
N ASP A 334 17.25 -4.09 -7.95
CA ASP A 334 18.33 -4.91 -8.50
C ASP A 334 19.67 -4.53 -7.85
N GLU A 335 19.91 -3.24 -7.64
CA GLU A 335 21.09 -2.72 -6.96
C GLU A 335 21.16 -3.17 -5.51
N TRP A 336 20.02 -3.11 -4.78
CA TRP A 336 19.94 -3.57 -3.40
C TRP A 336 20.25 -5.08 -3.31
N GLU A 337 19.64 -5.89 -4.18
CA GLU A 337 19.83 -7.34 -4.20
C GLU A 337 21.30 -7.68 -4.50
N ALA A 338 21.90 -7.00 -5.49
CA ALA A 338 23.30 -7.19 -5.83
C ALA A 338 24.25 -6.82 -4.66
N ARG A 339 23.96 -5.74 -3.92
CA ARG A 339 24.73 -5.39 -2.70
C ARG A 339 24.58 -6.46 -1.62
N ALA A 340 23.36 -6.93 -1.37
CA ALA A 340 23.07 -7.92 -0.34
C ALA A 340 23.77 -9.26 -0.64
N ARG A 341 23.82 -9.70 -1.91
CA ARG A 341 24.52 -10.92 -2.34
C ARG A 341 26.05 -10.81 -2.16
N ARG A 342 26.64 -9.68 -2.57
CA ARG A 342 28.08 -9.43 -2.36
C ARG A 342 28.49 -9.44 -0.89
N SER A 343 27.66 -8.88 -0.03
CA SER A 343 27.88 -8.89 1.42
C SER A 343 27.96 -10.31 1.99
N LEU A 344 27.11 -11.23 1.51
CA LEU A 344 27.16 -12.64 1.91
C LEU A 344 28.44 -13.35 1.46
N GLU A 345 28.84 -13.14 0.22
CA GLU A 345 30.06 -13.73 -0.33
C GLU A 345 31.30 -13.29 0.47
N SER A 346 31.37 -12.02 0.87
CA SER A 346 32.47 -11.50 1.67
C SER A 346 32.51 -12.11 3.08
N VAL A 347 31.35 -12.32 3.73
CA VAL A 347 31.27 -12.97 5.04
C VAL A 347 31.66 -14.46 4.96
N SER A 348 31.19 -15.17 3.91
CA SER A 348 31.55 -16.55 3.66
C SER A 348 33.06 -16.71 3.42
N ALA A 349 33.66 -15.85 2.61
CA ALA A 349 35.10 -15.87 2.33
C ALA A 349 35.94 -15.61 3.58
N ALA A 350 35.50 -14.68 4.45
CA ALA A 350 36.17 -14.38 5.72
C ALA A 350 36.09 -15.55 6.72
N SER A 351 35.00 -16.31 6.73
CA SER A 351 34.82 -17.49 7.58
C SER A 351 35.70 -18.68 7.18
N PHE A 352 36.06 -18.79 5.89
CA PHE A 352 37.00 -19.82 5.40
C PHE A 352 38.49 -19.45 5.60
N ALA A 353 38.79 -18.19 5.91
CA ALA A 353 40.18 -17.70 6.07
C ALA A 353 40.73 -17.80 7.50
N LEU A 354 39.99 -18.37 8.47
CA LEU A 354 40.51 -18.61 9.82
C LEU A 354 41.58 -19.70 9.77
N PRO A 355 42.82 -19.45 10.21
CA PRO A 355 43.88 -20.45 10.16
C PRO A 355 43.54 -21.55 11.18
N THR A 356 43.55 -22.81 10.69
CA THR A 356 43.56 -23.99 11.56
C THR A 356 44.93 -24.04 12.25
N GLY A 357 45.03 -23.29 13.35
CA GLY A 357 46.21 -23.37 14.23
C GLY A 357 46.26 -24.77 14.83
N ARG A 358 47.18 -25.61 14.41
CA ARG A 358 47.59 -26.81 15.13
C ARG A 358 48.29 -26.40 16.39
N PRO A 359 47.92 -26.87 17.57
CA PRO A 359 48.83 -26.78 18.73
C PRO A 359 49.95 -27.76 18.54
N SER A 360 51.17 -27.29 18.63
CA SER A 360 52.39 -28.06 18.82
C SER A 360 52.56 -28.50 20.25
#